data_3f55187bb654ea385c0a31c95e681e74
#
_entry.id   3f55187bb654ea385c0a31c95e681e74
#
_cell.length_a   1.000
_cell.length_b   1.000
_cell.length_c   1.000
_cell.angle_alpha   90.00
_cell.angle_beta   90.00
_cell.angle_gamma   90.00
#
_symmetry.space_group_name_H-M   'P 1'
#
loop_
_entity.id
_entity.type
_entity.pdbx_description
1 polymer ?
#
loop_
_entity_poly.entity_id
_entity_poly.type
_entity_poly.pdbx_seq_one_letter_code
_entity_poly.pdbx_strand_id
1 'polypeptide(L)'
;MYNITLFRDVLQPQNMLQKKYTFEQIYLFLTHARKPVPKKKQVAWVPATFTAGTKRANANCKEVSLMVIDIDGMFGYTYVQDRLLHMRLQHMLHTSFSHSPKCDKFRVVLPLMTPVPAAEWKHWHRGMCTWWDENIHIPSNVEIHGQLDDYRLPMLDKQELDRRAHDSCRAYYAGYKTQYFKSHLYMDGGFVDFASYAERAKLQEEIRLEKKKLEAEQARLRLEAHKKHLDGKRSSYSDQRKYYYEMLKTQADWRRALAVKLGAGIVHSPSGDRAVKWMCPQCQRNDATYFYINPITNISTAKCGHVNSCNWSNSLGYLAEVTGNLGG
;
A
#
# COMPACT_ATOMS: atom_id res chain seq x y z
N MET A 1 -30.85 5.98 13.64
CA MET A 1 -30.64 4.57 14.06
C MET A 1 -29.61 3.93 13.14
N TYR A 2 -28.60 3.26 13.71
CA TYR A 2 -27.45 2.70 13.00
C TYR A 2 -27.38 1.19 13.18
N ASN A 3 -27.09 0.48 12.13
CA ASN A 3 -26.92 -0.97 12.15
C ASN A 3 -25.49 -1.32 12.52
N ILE A 4 -25.28 -2.15 13.52
CA ILE A 4 -23.97 -2.67 13.89
C ILE A 4 -24.04 -4.18 14.09
N THR A 5 -22.90 -4.83 13.91
CA THR A 5 -22.76 -6.26 14.18
C THR A 5 -21.79 -6.47 15.34
N LEU A 6 -22.20 -7.25 16.33
CA LEU A 6 -21.43 -7.55 17.53
C LEU A 6 -20.86 -8.97 17.45
N PHE A 7 -19.67 -9.15 18.02
CA PHE A 7 -18.97 -10.42 18.13
C PHE A 7 -18.53 -10.62 19.59
N ARG A 8 -18.91 -11.74 20.19
CA ARG A 8 -18.35 -12.14 21.50
C ARG A 8 -16.91 -12.58 21.40
N ASP A 9 -16.56 -13.18 20.27
CA ASP A 9 -15.21 -13.64 19.94
C ASP A 9 -14.94 -13.34 18.46
N VAL A 10 -13.93 -12.52 18.21
CA VAL A 10 -13.53 -12.13 16.85
C VAL A 10 -12.99 -13.31 16.03
N LEU A 11 -12.53 -14.38 16.71
CA LEU A 11 -12.04 -15.60 16.07
C LEU A 11 -13.18 -16.53 15.61
N GLN A 12 -14.41 -16.24 16.03
CA GLN A 12 -15.61 -16.97 15.61
C GLN A 12 -16.51 -16.09 14.73
N PRO A 13 -16.09 -15.85 13.47
CA PRO A 13 -16.73 -14.87 12.58
C PRO A 13 -18.16 -15.24 12.15
N GLN A 14 -18.63 -16.46 12.44
CA GLN A 14 -20.00 -16.92 12.21
C GLN A 14 -20.95 -16.50 13.37
N ASN A 15 -20.44 -16.22 14.57
CA ASN A 15 -21.25 -15.87 15.72
C ASN A 15 -21.52 -14.35 15.76
N MET A 16 -22.33 -13.89 14.80
CA MET A 16 -22.68 -12.49 14.60
C MET A 16 -24.04 -12.17 15.20
N LEU A 17 -24.10 -11.08 15.99
CA LEU A 17 -25.34 -10.52 16.47
C LEU A 17 -25.56 -9.13 15.87
N GLN A 18 -26.43 -9.04 14.87
CA GLN A 18 -26.79 -7.76 14.24
C GLN A 18 -27.81 -7.01 15.12
N LYS A 19 -27.55 -5.74 15.36
CA LYS A 19 -28.36 -4.87 16.22
C LYS A 19 -28.54 -3.50 15.57
N LYS A 20 -29.65 -2.87 15.90
CA LYS A 20 -29.96 -1.49 15.52
C LYS A 20 -29.98 -0.61 16.78
N TYR A 21 -29.13 0.39 16.82
CA TYR A 21 -28.95 1.28 17.96
C TYR A 21 -29.04 2.75 17.55
N THR A 22 -29.35 3.64 18.51
CA THR A 22 -29.07 5.07 18.37
C THR A 22 -27.56 5.31 18.49
N PHE A 23 -27.11 6.47 18.04
CA PHE A 23 -25.69 6.83 18.15
C PHE A 23 -25.23 6.86 19.61
N GLU A 24 -26.08 7.41 20.51
CA GLU A 24 -25.84 7.40 21.94
C GLU A 24 -25.76 5.98 22.55
N GLN A 25 -26.64 5.07 22.14
CA GLN A 25 -26.58 3.67 22.59
C GLN A 25 -25.29 2.97 22.15
N ILE A 26 -24.79 3.30 20.96
CA ILE A 26 -23.48 2.79 20.50
C ILE A 26 -22.36 3.37 21.37
N TYR A 27 -22.40 4.67 21.67
CA TYR A 27 -21.43 5.29 22.58
C TYR A 27 -21.41 4.60 23.94
N LEU A 28 -22.59 4.44 24.55
CA LEU A 28 -22.71 3.74 25.84
C LEU A 28 -22.18 2.31 25.77
N PHE A 29 -22.50 1.59 24.69
CA PHE A 29 -21.94 0.26 24.45
C PHE A 29 -20.42 0.26 24.36
N LEU A 30 -19.82 1.19 23.63
CA LEU A 30 -18.37 1.27 23.43
C LEU A 30 -17.62 1.73 24.67
N THR A 31 -18.24 2.56 25.50
CA THR A 31 -17.62 3.17 26.69
C THR A 31 -18.03 2.50 28.01
N HIS A 32 -18.92 1.51 27.95
CA HIS A 32 -19.34 0.77 29.15
C HIS A 32 -18.11 0.12 29.84
N ALA A 33 -18.08 0.26 31.16
CA ALA A 33 -17.00 -0.30 31.98
C ALA A 33 -16.99 -1.83 31.89
N ARG A 34 -15.98 -2.38 31.21
CA ARG A 34 -15.73 -3.82 31.14
C ARG A 34 -14.48 -4.18 31.92
N LYS A 35 -14.50 -5.34 32.58
CA LYS A 35 -13.28 -5.88 33.21
C LYS A 35 -12.23 -6.12 32.14
N PRO A 36 -10.96 -5.76 32.36
CA PRO A 36 -9.88 -6.07 31.43
C PRO A 36 -9.80 -7.57 31.17
N VAL A 37 -9.81 -7.92 29.89
CA VAL A 37 -9.61 -9.30 29.42
C VAL A 37 -8.59 -9.29 28.28
N PRO A 38 -7.90 -10.41 28.04
CA PRO A 38 -6.97 -10.48 26.92
C PRO A 38 -7.62 -10.04 25.60
N LYS A 39 -6.89 -9.34 24.74
CA LYS A 39 -7.40 -8.72 23.49
C LYS A 39 -8.27 -9.68 22.67
N LYS A 40 -7.87 -10.96 22.56
CA LYS A 40 -8.60 -11.97 21.79
C LYS A 40 -9.99 -12.32 22.36
N LYS A 41 -10.21 -12.06 23.64
CA LYS A 41 -11.50 -12.31 24.33
C LYS A 41 -12.35 -11.05 24.47
N GLN A 42 -11.93 -9.95 23.89
CA GLN A 42 -12.68 -8.70 23.94
C GLN A 42 -13.88 -8.75 23.00
N VAL A 43 -14.96 -8.11 23.40
CA VAL A 43 -16.12 -7.89 22.54
C VAL A 43 -15.66 -7.01 21.35
N ALA A 44 -15.96 -7.44 20.16
CA ALA A 44 -15.69 -6.69 18.95
C ALA A 44 -17.00 -6.28 18.26
N TRP A 45 -16.94 -5.27 17.44
CA TRP A 45 -18.07 -4.79 16.67
C TRP A 45 -17.62 -4.36 15.27
N VAL A 46 -18.57 -4.34 14.35
CA VAL A 46 -18.40 -3.84 12.97
C VAL A 46 -19.56 -2.87 12.72
N PRO A 47 -19.31 -1.67 12.17
CA PRO A 47 -20.35 -0.70 11.84
C PRO A 47 -21.12 -1.08 10.57
N ALA A 48 -21.44 -2.35 10.41
CA ALA A 48 -22.00 -2.91 9.17
C ALA A 48 -23.00 -4.03 9.44
N THR A 49 -23.81 -4.34 8.41
CA THR A 49 -24.66 -5.52 8.35
C THR A 49 -24.11 -6.58 7.40
N PHE A 50 -24.51 -7.82 7.63
CA PHE A 50 -24.10 -8.98 6.85
C PHE A 50 -25.28 -9.79 6.37
N THR A 51 -25.10 -10.60 5.35
CA THR A 51 -26.09 -11.59 4.92
C THR A 51 -26.32 -12.59 6.03
N ALA A 52 -27.61 -12.85 6.36
CA ALA A 52 -27.98 -13.78 7.41
C ALA A 52 -27.42 -15.17 7.17
N GLY A 53 -26.96 -15.82 8.24
CA GLY A 53 -26.38 -17.18 8.17
C GLY A 53 -24.96 -17.26 7.60
N THR A 54 -24.32 -16.13 7.27
CA THR A 54 -22.97 -16.12 6.72
C THR A 54 -21.93 -15.75 7.81
N LYS A 55 -20.64 -15.87 7.49
CA LYS A 55 -19.53 -15.41 8.34
C LYS A 55 -19.13 -13.98 7.99
N ARG A 56 -18.43 -13.29 8.92
CA ARG A 56 -17.82 -11.98 8.67
C ARG A 56 -16.77 -12.07 7.56
N ALA A 57 -17.09 -11.49 6.41
CA ALA A 57 -16.21 -11.34 5.25
C ALA A 57 -16.71 -10.19 4.39
N ASN A 58 -15.84 -9.53 3.64
CA ASN A 58 -16.25 -8.43 2.74
C ASN A 58 -17.33 -8.86 1.75
N ALA A 59 -17.21 -10.07 1.18
CA ALA A 59 -18.21 -10.61 0.25
C ALA A 59 -19.61 -10.80 0.85
N ASN A 60 -19.73 -10.86 2.17
CA ASN A 60 -20.99 -11.05 2.89
C ASN A 60 -21.49 -9.75 3.53
N CYS A 61 -20.71 -8.69 3.50
CA CYS A 61 -21.08 -7.37 3.98
C CYS A 61 -22.12 -6.75 3.04
N LYS A 62 -23.20 -6.21 3.59
CA LYS A 62 -24.25 -5.55 2.83
C LYS A 62 -24.06 -4.04 2.77
N GLU A 63 -23.94 -3.45 3.94
CA GLU A 63 -23.87 -2.00 4.10
C GLU A 63 -23.10 -1.61 5.35
N VAL A 64 -22.55 -0.41 5.35
CA VAL A 64 -21.84 0.20 6.47
C VAL A 64 -22.60 1.44 6.92
N SER A 65 -22.85 1.59 8.22
CA SER A 65 -23.68 2.65 8.79
C SER A 65 -22.90 3.76 9.53
N LEU A 66 -21.61 3.53 9.85
CA LEU A 66 -20.78 4.48 10.56
C LEU A 66 -19.37 4.49 9.96
N MET A 67 -18.76 5.65 9.89
CA MET A 67 -17.35 5.81 9.57
C MET A 67 -16.54 5.68 10.87
N VAL A 68 -15.54 4.80 10.87
CA VAL A 68 -14.65 4.59 12.01
C VAL A 68 -13.21 4.83 11.59
N ILE A 69 -12.56 5.75 12.27
CA ILE A 69 -11.16 6.14 12.03
C ILE A 69 -10.35 5.68 13.23
N ASP A 70 -9.42 4.77 13.01
CA ASP A 70 -8.54 4.21 14.04
C ASP A 70 -7.22 5.00 14.05
N ILE A 71 -6.89 5.63 15.17
CA ILE A 71 -5.72 6.49 15.32
C ILE A 71 -4.72 5.85 16.26
N ASP A 72 -3.55 5.57 15.76
CA ASP A 72 -2.45 4.89 16.44
C ASP A 72 -1.25 5.84 16.61
N GLY A 73 -1.40 6.85 17.50
CA GLY A 73 -0.30 7.72 17.95
C GLY A 73 0.10 8.85 17.00
N MET A 74 -0.65 9.07 15.92
CA MET A 74 -0.35 10.11 14.94
C MET A 74 -0.91 11.48 15.31
N PHE A 75 -2.02 11.51 16.06
CA PHE A 75 -2.72 12.73 16.45
C PHE A 75 -3.02 12.70 17.95
N GLY A 76 -2.96 13.87 18.60
CA GLY A 76 -3.41 14.02 19.97
C GLY A 76 -4.92 13.89 20.10
N TYR A 77 -5.40 13.19 21.14
CA TYR A 77 -6.83 13.00 21.41
C TYR A 77 -7.55 14.34 21.52
N THR A 78 -7.04 15.26 22.35
CA THR A 78 -7.65 16.58 22.58
C THR A 78 -7.68 17.40 21.30
N TYR A 79 -6.59 17.40 20.53
CA TYR A 79 -6.53 18.11 19.26
C TYR A 79 -7.64 17.68 18.29
N VAL A 80 -7.83 16.38 18.11
CA VAL A 80 -8.86 15.86 17.20
C VAL A 80 -10.26 16.18 17.73
N GLN A 81 -10.47 16.06 19.04
CA GLN A 81 -11.73 16.42 19.69
C GLN A 81 -12.09 17.89 19.42
N ASP A 82 -11.15 18.82 19.66
CA ASP A 82 -11.38 20.25 19.49
C ASP A 82 -11.65 20.62 18.02
N ARG A 83 -10.93 19.98 17.08
CA ARG A 83 -11.19 20.18 15.66
C ARG A 83 -12.60 19.76 15.25
N LEU A 84 -13.06 18.59 15.70
CA LEU A 84 -14.41 18.09 15.41
C LEU A 84 -15.51 18.95 16.07
N LEU A 85 -15.26 19.43 17.29
CA LEU A 85 -16.16 20.37 17.98
C LEU A 85 -16.23 21.71 17.26
N HIS A 86 -15.08 22.25 16.84
CA HIS A 86 -15.02 23.51 16.09
C HIS A 86 -15.81 23.42 14.76
N MET A 87 -15.72 22.29 14.07
CA MET A 87 -16.50 22.01 12.86
C MET A 87 -17.98 21.71 13.15
N ARG A 88 -18.38 21.61 14.43
CA ARG A 88 -19.74 21.23 14.85
C ARG A 88 -20.23 19.94 14.20
N LEU A 89 -19.39 18.92 14.18
CA LEU A 89 -19.74 17.63 13.61
C LEU A 89 -20.20 16.66 14.69
N GLN A 90 -21.30 15.95 14.45
CA GLN A 90 -21.72 14.85 15.31
C GLN A 90 -20.65 13.75 15.31
N HIS A 91 -20.15 13.40 16.49
CA HIS A 91 -19.08 12.41 16.62
C HIS A 91 -19.03 11.76 18.00
N MET A 92 -18.34 10.64 18.07
CA MET A 92 -17.86 10.09 19.34
C MET A 92 -16.39 9.72 19.23
N LEU A 93 -15.67 9.87 20.32
CA LEU A 93 -14.29 9.41 20.48
C LEU A 93 -14.21 8.47 21.68
N HIS A 94 -13.37 7.46 21.59
CA HIS A 94 -12.97 6.68 22.76
C HIS A 94 -11.56 6.13 22.56
N THR A 95 -10.78 6.12 23.65
CA THR A 95 -9.43 5.55 23.62
C THR A 95 -9.48 4.04 23.49
N SER A 96 -8.48 3.47 22.82
CA SER A 96 -8.31 2.02 22.68
C SER A 96 -7.68 1.43 23.95
N PHE A 97 -7.68 0.10 24.06
CA PHE A 97 -7.07 -0.61 25.19
C PHE A 97 -5.57 -0.31 25.37
N SER A 98 -4.85 -0.08 24.29
CA SER A 98 -3.42 0.21 24.28
C SER A 98 -3.07 1.71 24.37
N HIS A 99 -4.06 2.56 24.64
CA HIS A 99 -3.81 3.98 24.86
C HIS A 99 -2.99 4.20 26.14
N SER A 100 -2.05 5.14 26.08
CA SER A 100 -1.19 5.53 27.20
C SER A 100 -0.82 7.01 27.09
N PRO A 101 -0.33 7.63 28.18
CA PRO A 101 0.15 9.02 28.13
C PRO A 101 1.29 9.28 27.14
N LYS A 102 2.01 8.21 26.73
CA LYS A 102 3.12 8.31 25.77
C LYS A 102 2.68 8.14 24.31
N CYS A 103 1.49 7.55 24.10
CA CYS A 103 1.02 7.24 22.75
C CYS A 103 -0.52 7.27 22.74
N ASP A 104 -1.08 8.29 22.12
CA ASP A 104 -2.51 8.43 21.95
C ASP A 104 -3.02 7.40 20.95
N LYS A 105 -3.89 6.49 21.42
CA LYS A 105 -4.55 5.49 20.60
C LYS A 105 -6.04 5.54 20.85
N PHE A 106 -6.78 5.97 19.85
CA PHE A 106 -8.21 6.20 19.98
C PHE A 106 -8.94 6.01 18.65
N ARG A 107 -10.25 5.98 18.73
CA ARG A 107 -11.13 5.91 17.57
C ARG A 107 -12.04 7.10 17.52
N VAL A 108 -12.20 7.63 16.32
CA VAL A 108 -13.24 8.58 15.98
C VAL A 108 -14.33 7.81 15.24
N VAL A 109 -15.57 7.97 15.67
CA VAL A 109 -16.73 7.40 15.01
C VAL A 109 -17.64 8.54 14.56
N LEU A 110 -17.89 8.59 13.26
CA LEU A 110 -18.74 9.60 12.63
C LEU A 110 -19.97 8.91 12.04
N PRO A 111 -21.18 9.44 12.31
CA PRO A 111 -22.40 8.86 11.76
C PRO A 111 -22.52 9.17 10.27
N LEU A 112 -23.01 8.22 9.50
CA LEU A 112 -23.39 8.44 8.11
C LEU A 112 -24.87 8.80 8.04
N MET A 113 -25.25 9.74 7.17
CA MET A 113 -26.65 10.13 6.97
C MET A 113 -27.49 8.94 6.49
N THR A 114 -26.91 8.15 5.59
CA THR A 114 -27.50 6.92 5.06
C THR A 114 -26.45 5.80 5.08
N PRO A 115 -26.86 4.54 5.31
CA PRO A 115 -25.95 3.42 5.17
C PRO A 115 -25.37 3.33 3.76
N VAL A 116 -24.10 2.99 3.65
CA VAL A 116 -23.36 2.88 2.39
C VAL A 116 -23.28 1.42 1.96
N PRO A 117 -23.67 1.05 0.73
CA PRO A 117 -23.47 -0.29 0.20
C PRO A 117 -22.01 -0.72 0.30
N ALA A 118 -21.76 -1.96 0.73
CA ALA A 118 -20.39 -2.47 0.90
C ALA A 118 -19.56 -2.42 -0.40
N ALA A 119 -20.20 -2.54 -1.56
CA ALA A 119 -19.56 -2.43 -2.87
C ALA A 119 -18.95 -1.04 -3.12
N GLU A 120 -19.52 0.02 -2.54
CA GLU A 120 -19.05 1.40 -2.67
C GLU A 120 -18.08 1.80 -1.57
N TRP A 121 -17.99 1.01 -0.50
CA TRP A 121 -17.25 1.35 0.72
C TRP A 121 -15.81 1.78 0.48
N LYS A 122 -15.13 1.18 -0.50
CA LYS A 122 -13.75 1.53 -0.85
C LYS A 122 -13.60 3.01 -1.25
N HIS A 123 -14.56 3.55 -2.00
CA HIS A 123 -14.54 4.94 -2.43
C HIS A 123 -14.90 5.87 -1.26
N TRP A 124 -15.86 5.47 -0.43
CA TRP A 124 -16.24 6.21 0.77
C TRP A 124 -15.08 6.30 1.78
N HIS A 125 -14.38 5.18 2.01
CA HIS A 125 -13.19 5.17 2.87
C HIS A 125 -12.07 6.07 2.34
N ARG A 126 -11.82 6.06 1.02
CA ARG A 126 -10.86 6.98 0.39
C ARG A 126 -11.30 8.43 0.50
N GLY A 127 -12.57 8.70 0.27
CA GLY A 127 -13.16 10.02 0.48
C GLY A 127 -12.97 10.51 1.90
N MET A 128 -13.18 9.65 2.89
CA MET A 128 -12.91 9.93 4.30
C MET A 128 -11.44 10.29 4.54
N CYS A 129 -10.50 9.53 3.96
CA CYS A 129 -9.08 9.87 4.09
C CYS A 129 -8.77 11.26 3.51
N THR A 130 -9.34 11.59 2.36
CA THR A 130 -9.18 12.92 1.74
C THR A 130 -9.81 14.01 2.62
N TRP A 131 -11.02 13.78 3.12
CA TRP A 131 -11.68 14.70 4.03
C TRP A 131 -10.84 14.94 5.30
N TRP A 132 -10.25 13.86 5.86
CA TRP A 132 -9.39 13.95 7.03
C TRP A 132 -8.15 14.79 6.77
N ASP A 133 -7.46 14.54 5.66
CA ASP A 133 -6.26 15.28 5.25
C ASP A 133 -6.58 16.78 5.06
N GLU A 134 -7.74 17.12 4.51
CA GLU A 134 -8.15 18.50 4.25
C GLU A 134 -8.63 19.25 5.51
N ASN A 135 -9.18 18.56 6.51
CA ASN A 135 -9.90 19.20 7.62
C ASN A 135 -9.25 18.98 8.99
N ILE A 136 -8.61 17.85 9.21
CA ILE A 136 -8.02 17.49 10.50
C ILE A 136 -6.50 17.59 10.46
N HIS A 137 -5.88 17.25 9.33
CA HIS A 137 -4.43 17.35 9.20
C HIS A 137 -3.97 18.80 9.22
N ILE A 138 -2.94 19.11 10.02
CA ILE A 138 -2.29 20.42 10.00
C ILE A 138 -1.16 20.35 8.98
N PRO A 139 -1.17 21.19 7.95
CA PRO A 139 -0.01 21.33 7.06
C PRO A 139 1.24 21.70 7.85
N SER A 140 2.37 21.11 7.51
CA SER A 140 3.67 21.31 8.18
C SER A 140 4.19 22.76 8.16
N ASN A 141 3.58 23.62 7.38
CA ASN A 141 3.95 25.04 7.24
C ASN A 141 3.06 25.99 8.07
N VAL A 142 2.16 25.48 8.88
CA VAL A 142 1.34 26.31 9.80
C VAL A 142 2.08 26.45 11.12
N GLU A 143 2.64 27.62 11.39
CA GLU A 143 3.11 27.98 12.72
C GLU A 143 1.93 28.10 13.66
N ILE A 144 1.83 27.20 14.63
CA ILE A 144 0.84 27.28 15.70
C ILE A 144 1.44 28.17 16.79
N HIS A 145 1.03 29.43 16.81
CA HIS A 145 1.36 30.35 17.89
C HIS A 145 0.48 30.07 19.11
N GLY A 146 1.07 29.60 20.21
CA GLY A 146 0.44 29.48 21.52
C GLY A 146 0.62 28.11 22.19
N GLN A 147 0.57 28.09 23.51
CA GLN A 147 0.77 26.98 24.46
C GLN A 147 0.59 25.55 23.89
N LEU A 148 1.71 25.00 23.41
CA LEU A 148 1.78 23.69 22.71
C LEU A 148 1.89 22.49 23.65
N ASP A 149 1.97 22.70 24.96
CA ASP A 149 2.31 21.64 25.92
C ASP A 149 1.25 20.55 26.03
N ASP A 150 -0.02 20.84 25.72
CA ASP A 150 -1.11 19.86 25.70
C ASP A 150 -1.45 19.30 24.30
N TYR A 151 -0.98 19.94 23.23
CA TYR A 151 -1.15 19.49 21.86
C TYR A 151 0.08 18.72 21.42
N ARG A 152 0.06 17.40 21.55
CA ARG A 152 1.06 16.58 20.83
C ARG A 152 0.83 16.75 19.35
N LEU A 153 1.60 17.68 18.76
CA LEU A 153 1.63 17.83 17.31
C LEU A 153 2.00 16.47 16.69
N PRO A 154 1.32 16.11 15.61
CA PRO A 154 1.66 14.92 14.88
C PRO A 154 3.14 14.98 14.48
N MET A 155 3.87 13.88 14.64
CA MET A 155 5.22 13.75 14.09
C MET A 155 5.12 13.90 12.58
N LEU A 156 5.69 14.98 12.05
CA LEU A 156 5.49 15.49 10.68
C LEU A 156 5.83 14.52 9.55
N ASP A 157 6.59 13.46 9.81
CA ASP A 157 7.16 12.64 8.73
C ASP A 157 6.42 11.33 8.40
N LYS A 158 5.34 10.96 9.12
CA LYS A 158 4.66 9.65 8.92
C LYS A 158 3.14 9.67 9.12
N GLN A 159 2.49 10.75 8.74
CA GLN A 159 1.07 10.98 9.05
C GLN A 159 0.13 10.45 7.96
N GLU A 160 0.17 9.19 7.68
CA GLU A 160 -0.86 8.59 6.85
C GLU A 160 -1.83 7.79 7.73
N LEU A 161 -3.12 8.19 7.70
CA LEU A 161 -4.19 7.29 8.09
C LEU A 161 -3.99 5.94 7.42
N ASP A 162 -4.35 4.84 8.08
CA ASP A 162 -4.29 3.51 7.46
C ASP A 162 -5.19 3.47 6.21
N ARG A 163 -4.68 4.00 5.10
CA ARG A 163 -5.35 4.04 3.78
C ARG A 163 -5.63 2.65 3.23
N ARG A 164 -5.08 1.60 3.85
CA ARG A 164 -5.32 0.20 3.51
C ARG A 164 -6.52 -0.38 4.27
N ALA A 165 -7.01 0.32 5.29
CA ALA A 165 -8.14 -0.13 6.13
C ALA A 165 -9.51 0.02 5.45
N HIS A 166 -9.62 -0.23 4.15
CA HIS A 166 -10.85 -0.09 3.38
C HIS A 166 -11.76 -1.33 3.42
N ASP A 167 -11.52 -2.25 4.34
CA ASP A 167 -12.36 -3.43 4.52
C ASP A 167 -13.71 -3.05 5.14
N SER A 168 -14.82 -3.26 4.42
CA SER A 168 -16.17 -3.00 4.91
C SER A 168 -16.55 -3.86 6.12
N CYS A 169 -15.87 -4.98 6.32
CA CYS A 169 -16.06 -5.90 7.43
C CYS A 169 -15.02 -5.74 8.55
N ARG A 170 -14.28 -4.63 8.61
CA ARG A 170 -13.26 -4.41 9.65
C ARG A 170 -13.88 -4.40 11.03
N ALA A 171 -13.35 -5.26 11.90
CA ALA A 171 -13.82 -5.35 13.28
C ALA A 171 -12.98 -4.46 14.20
N TYR A 172 -13.66 -3.78 15.10
CA TYR A 172 -13.08 -2.95 16.15
C TYR A 172 -13.40 -3.54 17.51
N TYR A 173 -12.46 -3.50 18.42
CA TYR A 173 -12.74 -3.87 19.79
C TYR A 173 -13.50 -2.75 20.52
N ALA A 174 -14.49 -3.11 21.32
CA ALA A 174 -15.15 -2.16 22.20
C ALA A 174 -14.18 -1.60 23.25
N GLY A 175 -14.42 -0.39 23.72
CA GLY A 175 -13.57 0.27 24.70
C GLY A 175 -13.52 -0.50 26.03
N TYR A 176 -12.36 -0.46 26.68
CA TYR A 176 -12.11 -0.97 28.02
C TYR A 176 -11.61 0.15 28.90
N LYS A 177 -12.21 0.33 30.07
CA LYS A 177 -11.75 1.33 31.01
C LYS A 177 -10.39 0.91 31.60
N THR A 178 -9.34 1.51 31.12
CA THR A 178 -8.03 1.58 31.77
C THR A 178 -7.94 2.85 32.60
N GLN A 179 -6.88 3.03 33.38
CA GLN A 179 -6.63 4.28 34.11
C GLN A 179 -6.50 5.50 33.18
N TYR A 180 -6.19 5.31 31.90
CA TYR A 180 -6.03 6.38 30.89
C TYR A 180 -7.22 6.47 29.93
N PHE A 181 -8.33 5.78 30.24
CA PHE A 181 -9.48 5.78 29.35
C PHE A 181 -10.11 7.18 29.26
N LYS A 182 -10.24 7.67 28.03
CA LYS A 182 -10.96 8.90 27.69
C LYS A 182 -12.07 8.56 26.69
N SER A 183 -13.18 9.25 26.79
CA SER A 183 -14.25 9.17 25.81
C SER A 183 -15.00 10.50 25.73
N HIS A 184 -15.57 10.79 24.56
CA HIS A 184 -16.34 11.99 24.30
C HIS A 184 -17.49 11.67 23.36
N LEU A 185 -18.63 12.32 23.55
CA LEU A 185 -19.81 12.26 22.69
C LEU A 185 -20.30 13.67 22.41
N TYR A 186 -20.49 14.02 21.16
CA TYR A 186 -21.13 15.26 20.73
C TYR A 186 -22.27 14.94 19.76
N MET A 187 -23.51 15.33 20.16
CA MET A 187 -24.74 14.98 19.47
C MET A 187 -25.34 16.14 18.66
N ASP A 188 -25.06 17.38 19.04
CA ASP A 188 -25.71 18.58 18.51
C ASP A 188 -25.07 19.11 17.23
N GLY A 189 -24.30 18.25 16.55
CA GLY A 189 -23.57 18.57 15.34
C GLY A 189 -24.25 18.10 14.07
N GLY A 190 -23.72 18.61 12.92
CA GLY A 190 -24.06 18.12 11.59
C GLY A 190 -23.34 16.83 11.22
N PHE A 191 -23.66 16.32 10.04
CA PHE A 191 -22.97 15.16 9.46
C PHE A 191 -21.87 15.64 8.49
N VAL A 192 -20.84 14.84 8.32
CA VAL A 192 -19.88 15.06 7.23
C VAL A 192 -20.51 14.63 5.92
N ASP A 193 -20.42 15.46 4.90
CA ASP A 193 -20.80 15.09 3.53
C ASP A 193 -19.71 14.21 2.89
N PHE A 194 -19.65 12.95 3.35
CA PHE A 194 -18.73 11.99 2.75
C PHE A 194 -19.11 11.57 1.32
N ALA A 195 -20.35 11.82 0.87
CA ALA A 195 -20.78 11.45 -0.46
C ALA A 195 -20.00 12.20 -1.53
N SER A 196 -19.86 13.53 -1.39
CA SER A 196 -19.08 14.35 -2.31
C SER A 196 -17.60 13.94 -2.36
N TYR A 197 -17.03 13.59 -1.22
CA TYR A 197 -15.65 13.07 -1.14
C TYR A 197 -15.51 11.69 -1.77
N ALA A 198 -16.49 10.82 -1.63
CA ALA A 198 -16.51 9.49 -2.24
C ALA A 198 -16.61 9.58 -3.77
N GLU A 199 -17.43 10.48 -4.30
CA GLU A 199 -17.53 10.74 -5.73
C GLU A 199 -16.20 11.27 -6.29
N ARG A 200 -15.55 12.23 -5.62
CA ARG A 200 -14.21 12.68 -5.99
C ARG A 200 -13.19 11.54 -5.99
N ALA A 201 -13.22 10.68 -4.97
CA ALA A 201 -12.31 9.53 -4.89
C ALA A 201 -12.57 8.50 -6.00
N LYS A 202 -13.83 8.30 -6.38
CA LYS A 202 -14.22 7.43 -7.50
C LYS A 202 -13.69 7.98 -8.82
N LEU A 203 -13.92 9.26 -9.09
CA LEU A 203 -13.44 9.93 -10.30
C LEU A 203 -11.90 9.87 -10.40
N GLN A 204 -11.19 10.14 -9.31
CA GLN A 204 -9.72 10.02 -9.27
C GLN A 204 -9.23 8.60 -9.58
N GLU A 205 -9.94 7.58 -9.09
CA GLU A 205 -9.60 6.19 -9.39
C GLU A 205 -9.83 5.85 -10.86
N GLU A 206 -10.92 6.33 -11.47
CA GLU A 206 -11.22 6.17 -12.89
C GLU A 206 -10.12 6.80 -13.76
N ILE A 207 -9.75 8.06 -13.47
CA ILE A 207 -8.66 8.76 -14.16
C ILE A 207 -7.33 8.00 -14.02
N ARG A 208 -7.03 7.51 -12.82
CA ARG A 208 -5.81 6.72 -12.56
C ARG A 208 -5.78 5.42 -13.35
N LEU A 209 -6.91 4.72 -13.44
CA LEU A 209 -7.03 3.47 -14.19
C LEU A 209 -6.88 3.72 -15.70
N GLU A 210 -7.49 4.80 -16.21
CA GLU A 210 -7.37 5.17 -17.61
C GLU A 210 -5.93 5.55 -17.98
N LYS A 211 -5.27 6.38 -17.15
CA LYS A 211 -3.86 6.70 -17.30
C LYS A 211 -2.99 5.44 -17.33
N LYS A 212 -3.24 4.49 -16.42
CA LYS A 212 -2.49 3.22 -16.37
C LYS A 212 -2.72 2.36 -17.62
N LYS A 213 -3.94 2.36 -18.18
CA LYS A 213 -4.24 1.67 -19.44
C LYS A 213 -3.45 2.32 -20.60
N LEU A 214 -3.44 3.64 -20.67
CA LEU A 214 -2.71 4.37 -21.69
C LEU A 214 -1.19 4.14 -21.60
N GLU A 215 -0.64 4.17 -20.39
CA GLU A 215 0.78 3.85 -20.16
C GLU A 215 1.14 2.42 -20.59
N ALA A 216 0.28 1.44 -20.28
CA ALA A 216 0.46 0.06 -20.68
C ALA A 216 0.39 -0.11 -22.22
N GLU A 217 -0.53 0.59 -22.89
CA GLU A 217 -0.65 0.59 -24.35
C GLU A 217 0.58 1.23 -25.00
N GLN A 218 1.05 2.37 -24.50
CA GLN A 218 2.28 3.01 -24.97
C GLN A 218 3.50 2.10 -24.78
N ALA A 219 3.60 1.40 -23.65
CA ALA A 219 4.67 0.44 -23.41
C ALA A 219 4.62 -0.73 -24.40
N ARG A 220 3.43 -1.23 -24.73
CA ARG A 220 3.22 -2.27 -25.75
C ARG A 220 3.68 -1.79 -27.12
N LEU A 221 3.25 -0.60 -27.54
CA LEU A 221 3.63 -0.03 -28.83
C LEU A 221 5.16 0.20 -28.95
N ARG A 222 5.79 0.68 -27.87
CA ARG A 222 7.26 0.82 -27.82
C ARG A 222 7.96 -0.53 -27.97
N LEU A 223 7.44 -1.57 -27.32
CA LEU A 223 8.00 -2.93 -27.42
C LEU A 223 7.85 -3.49 -28.84
N GLU A 224 6.69 -3.29 -29.48
CA GLU A 224 6.46 -3.70 -30.86
C GLU A 224 7.36 -2.96 -31.86
N ALA A 225 7.50 -1.63 -31.70
CA ALA A 225 8.41 -0.83 -32.51
C ALA A 225 9.87 -1.28 -32.33
N HIS A 226 10.28 -1.58 -31.09
CA HIS A 226 11.62 -2.11 -30.81
C HIS A 226 11.84 -3.48 -31.46
N LYS A 227 10.86 -4.39 -31.41
CA LYS A 227 10.94 -5.69 -32.11
C LYS A 227 11.10 -5.50 -33.62
N LYS A 228 10.27 -4.67 -34.26
CA LYS A 228 10.37 -4.35 -35.69
C LYS A 228 11.76 -3.78 -36.05
N HIS A 229 12.29 -2.89 -35.21
CA HIS A 229 13.62 -2.33 -35.40
C HIS A 229 14.73 -3.39 -35.30
N LEU A 230 14.62 -4.31 -34.33
CA LEU A 230 15.55 -5.44 -34.18
C LEU A 230 15.44 -6.42 -35.35
N ASP A 231 14.24 -6.73 -35.82
CA ASP A 231 14.03 -7.62 -36.98
C ASP A 231 14.55 -6.99 -38.26
N GLY A 232 14.36 -5.68 -38.46
CA GLY A 232 14.97 -4.94 -39.56
C GLY A 232 16.50 -4.93 -39.51
N LYS A 233 17.10 -4.79 -38.33
CA LYS A 233 18.55 -4.90 -38.15
C LYS A 233 19.06 -6.32 -38.34
N ARG A 234 18.33 -7.35 -37.88
CA ARG A 234 18.69 -8.75 -38.07
C ARG A 234 18.83 -9.13 -39.56
N SER A 235 17.97 -8.59 -40.42
CA SER A 235 18.02 -8.83 -41.84
C SER A 235 19.24 -8.22 -42.54
N SER A 236 19.89 -7.22 -41.90
CA SER A 236 21.07 -6.52 -42.40
C SER A 236 22.41 -7.00 -41.84
N TYR A 237 22.40 -7.94 -40.88
CA TYR A 237 23.63 -8.50 -40.34
C TYR A 237 24.27 -9.47 -41.34
N SER A 238 25.59 -9.32 -41.55
CA SER A 238 26.38 -10.30 -42.31
C SER A 238 26.27 -11.68 -41.66
N ASP A 239 26.36 -12.74 -42.46
CA ASP A 239 26.37 -14.13 -42.00
C ASP A 239 27.42 -14.37 -40.91
N GLN A 240 28.53 -13.64 -40.97
CA GLN A 240 29.57 -13.65 -39.95
C GLN A 240 29.09 -13.19 -38.57
N ARG A 241 28.28 -12.12 -38.49
CA ARG A 241 27.70 -11.68 -37.20
C ARG A 241 26.72 -12.70 -36.65
N LYS A 242 25.87 -13.31 -37.48
CA LYS A 242 24.96 -14.39 -37.05
C LYS A 242 25.74 -15.56 -36.47
N TYR A 243 26.82 -15.94 -37.10
CA TYR A 243 27.72 -16.99 -36.63
C TYR A 243 28.27 -16.66 -35.22
N TYR A 244 28.80 -15.45 -35.00
CA TYR A 244 29.28 -15.02 -33.67
C TYR A 244 28.19 -15.03 -32.60
N TYR A 245 26.97 -14.62 -32.88
CA TYR A 245 25.86 -14.67 -31.95
C TYR A 245 25.54 -16.12 -31.52
N GLU A 246 25.50 -17.04 -32.46
CA GLU A 246 25.26 -18.48 -32.18
C GLU A 246 26.41 -19.10 -31.39
N MET A 247 27.65 -18.76 -31.67
CA MET A 247 28.81 -19.25 -30.92
C MET A 247 28.82 -18.76 -29.48
N LEU A 248 28.50 -17.47 -29.20
CA LEU A 248 28.37 -16.94 -27.84
C LEU A 248 27.21 -17.56 -27.10
N LYS A 249 26.16 -17.98 -27.78
CA LYS A 249 25.00 -18.62 -27.19
C LYS A 249 25.27 -20.06 -26.76
N THR A 250 26.05 -20.80 -27.52
CA THR A 250 26.20 -22.25 -27.39
C THR A 250 27.54 -22.70 -26.82
N GLN A 251 28.62 -21.92 -26.96
CA GLN A 251 29.97 -22.36 -26.63
C GLN A 251 30.65 -21.59 -25.50
N ALA A 252 31.13 -22.32 -24.50
CA ALA A 252 31.79 -21.77 -23.31
C ALA A 252 33.07 -21.01 -23.63
N ASP A 253 33.84 -21.49 -24.60
CA ASP A 253 35.14 -20.88 -24.99
C ASP A 253 34.95 -19.47 -25.55
N TRP A 254 33.92 -19.26 -26.37
CA TRP A 254 33.59 -17.94 -26.90
C TRP A 254 33.15 -16.98 -25.77
N ARG A 255 32.41 -17.46 -24.78
CA ARG A 255 32.02 -16.67 -23.62
C ARG A 255 33.23 -16.34 -22.74
N ARG A 256 34.19 -17.28 -22.61
CA ARG A 256 35.44 -17.05 -21.89
C ARG A 256 36.31 -16.03 -22.60
N ALA A 257 36.41 -16.12 -23.93
CA ALA A 257 37.10 -15.12 -24.74
C ALA A 257 36.49 -13.72 -24.61
N LEU A 258 35.15 -13.62 -24.61
CA LEU A 258 34.45 -12.38 -24.35
C LEU A 258 34.75 -11.85 -22.94
N ALA A 259 34.75 -12.69 -21.92
CA ALA A 259 35.09 -12.29 -20.55
C ALA A 259 36.50 -11.69 -20.46
N VAL A 260 37.49 -12.34 -21.09
CA VAL A 260 38.87 -11.84 -21.14
C VAL A 260 38.94 -10.47 -21.85
N LYS A 261 38.28 -10.32 -22.98
CA LYS A 261 38.25 -9.05 -23.73
C LYS A 261 37.60 -7.91 -22.95
N LEU A 262 36.60 -8.22 -22.09
CA LEU A 262 35.93 -7.26 -21.23
C LEU A 262 36.72 -6.96 -19.95
N GLY A 263 37.85 -7.62 -19.72
CA GLY A 263 38.60 -7.49 -18.46
C GLY A 263 37.84 -8.05 -17.26
N ALA A 264 36.89 -8.97 -17.47
CA ALA A 264 36.09 -9.57 -16.42
C ALA A 264 36.89 -10.57 -15.59
N GLY A 265 36.65 -10.56 -14.27
CA GLY A 265 37.12 -11.65 -13.40
C GLY A 265 36.29 -12.91 -13.66
N ILE A 266 36.91 -14.11 -13.52
CA ILE A 266 36.18 -15.37 -13.58
C ILE A 266 36.05 -15.93 -12.18
N VAL A 267 34.79 -16.21 -11.77
CA VAL A 267 34.47 -16.85 -10.50
C VAL A 267 33.95 -18.25 -10.77
N HIS A 268 34.63 -19.24 -10.21
CA HIS A 268 34.22 -20.63 -10.26
C HIS A 268 33.17 -20.94 -9.20
N SER A 269 32.08 -21.60 -9.57
CA SER A 269 31.04 -22.00 -8.63
C SER A 269 30.43 -23.35 -9.00
N PRO A 270 29.85 -24.10 -8.06
CA PRO A 270 29.17 -25.36 -8.35
C PRO A 270 28.02 -25.22 -9.37
N SER A 271 27.42 -24.03 -9.49
CA SER A 271 26.39 -23.71 -10.47
C SER A 271 26.92 -23.24 -11.84
N GLY A 272 28.24 -23.34 -12.05
CA GLY A 272 28.94 -22.91 -13.29
C GLY A 272 29.74 -21.65 -13.12
N ASP A 273 30.77 -21.51 -14.00
CA ASP A 273 31.67 -20.36 -14.02
C ASP A 273 30.94 -19.09 -14.46
N ARG A 274 31.28 -17.97 -13.80
CA ARG A 274 30.72 -16.65 -14.13
C ARG A 274 31.82 -15.65 -14.43
N ALA A 275 31.62 -14.88 -15.50
CA ALA A 275 32.37 -13.64 -15.73
C ALA A 275 31.69 -12.53 -14.88
N VAL A 276 32.50 -11.83 -14.10
CA VAL A 276 32.03 -10.78 -13.16
C VAL A 276 32.89 -9.52 -13.26
N LYS A 277 32.37 -8.39 -12.78
CA LYS A 277 33.11 -7.13 -12.67
C LYS A 277 33.60 -6.58 -14.03
N TRP A 278 32.77 -6.66 -15.05
CA TRP A 278 33.00 -5.97 -16.33
C TRP A 278 32.18 -4.65 -16.38
N MET A 279 32.60 -3.70 -17.22
CA MET A 279 31.96 -2.39 -17.33
C MET A 279 30.56 -2.49 -17.94
N CYS A 280 29.52 -2.09 -17.20
CA CYS A 280 28.16 -2.07 -17.70
C CYS A 280 28.00 -0.98 -18.78
N PRO A 281 27.48 -1.28 -19.99
CA PRO A 281 27.28 -0.27 -21.03
C PRO A 281 26.35 0.86 -20.67
N GLN A 282 25.42 0.64 -19.74
CA GLN A 282 24.41 1.60 -19.36
C GLN A 282 24.85 2.49 -18.20
N CYS A 283 25.32 1.92 -17.08
CA CYS A 283 25.63 2.70 -15.87
C CYS A 283 27.13 2.96 -15.64
N GLN A 284 27.99 2.42 -16.51
CA GLN A 284 29.44 2.58 -16.45
C GLN A 284 30.08 2.09 -15.13
N ARG A 285 29.44 1.15 -14.42
CA ARG A 285 29.93 0.51 -13.20
C ARG A 285 30.24 -0.95 -13.46
N ASN A 286 31.14 -1.53 -12.65
CA ASN A 286 31.60 -2.91 -12.82
C ASN A 286 31.40 -3.81 -11.60
N ASP A 287 30.98 -3.30 -10.47
CA ASP A 287 30.93 -4.00 -9.19
C ASP A 287 29.82 -5.07 -9.09
N ALA A 288 28.77 -4.98 -9.89
CA ALA A 288 27.63 -5.88 -9.85
C ALA A 288 27.25 -6.52 -11.20
N THR A 289 28.17 -6.54 -12.16
CA THR A 289 27.92 -7.12 -13.50
C THR A 289 28.34 -8.59 -13.57
N TYR A 290 27.55 -9.41 -14.27
CA TYR A 290 27.88 -10.82 -14.47
C TYR A 290 27.20 -11.44 -15.68
N PHE A 291 27.80 -12.53 -16.21
CA PHE A 291 27.16 -13.49 -17.11
C PHE A 291 27.77 -14.89 -16.92
N TYR A 292 27.02 -15.92 -17.32
CA TYR A 292 27.49 -17.29 -17.21
C TYR A 292 28.39 -17.70 -18.38
N ILE A 293 29.54 -18.29 -18.08
CA ILE A 293 30.47 -18.82 -19.07
C ILE A 293 29.97 -20.18 -19.58
N ASN A 294 29.48 -21.04 -18.69
CA ASN A 294 28.96 -22.34 -19.07
C ASN A 294 27.57 -22.27 -19.68
N PRO A 295 27.33 -22.84 -20.88
CA PRO A 295 26.04 -22.79 -21.57
C PRO A 295 24.97 -23.76 -21.00
N ILE A 296 25.28 -24.54 -19.96
CA ILE A 296 24.43 -25.59 -19.39
C ILE A 296 23.01 -25.10 -19.00
N THR A 297 22.85 -23.82 -18.76
CA THR A 297 21.57 -23.23 -18.30
C THR A 297 20.77 -22.55 -19.40
N ASN A 298 21.16 -22.63 -20.66
CA ASN A 298 20.57 -21.85 -21.79
C ASN A 298 20.49 -20.33 -21.53
N ILE A 299 21.11 -19.82 -20.48
CA ILE A 299 21.16 -18.40 -20.18
C ILE A 299 22.24 -17.73 -20.99
N SER A 300 21.84 -17.06 -22.06
CA SER A 300 22.74 -16.28 -22.93
C SER A 300 22.63 -14.77 -22.66
N THR A 301 22.33 -14.38 -21.42
CA THR A 301 22.16 -12.98 -21.04
C THR A 301 23.25 -12.51 -20.09
N ALA A 302 23.71 -11.30 -20.30
CA ALA A 302 24.54 -10.54 -19.35
C ALA A 302 23.63 -9.64 -18.49
N LYS A 303 23.97 -9.45 -17.23
CA LYS A 303 23.18 -8.66 -16.27
C LYS A 303 24.04 -7.67 -15.51
N CYS A 304 23.43 -6.54 -15.17
CA CYS A 304 23.92 -5.58 -14.20
C CYS A 304 23.03 -5.65 -12.96
N GLY A 305 23.62 -5.99 -11.82
CA GLY A 305 22.91 -6.17 -10.55
C GLY A 305 22.64 -4.86 -9.78
N HIS A 306 22.89 -3.69 -10.36
CA HIS A 306 22.52 -2.40 -9.74
C HIS A 306 21.01 -2.16 -9.88
N VAL A 307 20.21 -2.91 -9.12
CA VAL A 307 18.74 -2.99 -9.22
C VAL A 307 18.07 -1.63 -9.06
N ASN A 308 18.62 -0.78 -8.20
CA ASN A 308 18.01 0.54 -7.90
C ASN A 308 18.40 1.64 -8.90
N SER A 309 19.41 1.42 -9.76
CA SER A 309 19.94 2.47 -10.63
C SER A 309 20.11 2.08 -12.10
N CYS A 310 20.18 0.79 -12.43
CA CYS A 310 20.46 0.35 -13.78
C CYS A 310 19.55 -0.79 -14.24
N ASN A 311 19.55 -1.92 -13.54
CA ASN A 311 18.81 -3.14 -13.89
C ASN A 311 18.95 -3.58 -15.38
N TRP A 312 20.13 -3.32 -15.98
CA TRP A 312 20.38 -3.65 -17.35
C TRP A 312 20.52 -5.18 -17.53
N SER A 313 19.85 -5.71 -18.54
CA SER A 313 19.94 -7.12 -18.94
C SER A 313 19.81 -7.22 -20.44
N ASN A 314 20.75 -7.90 -21.10
CA ASN A 314 20.70 -8.10 -22.55
C ASN A 314 21.44 -9.38 -22.97
N SER A 315 21.32 -9.77 -24.25
CA SER A 315 22.03 -10.95 -24.77
C SER A 315 23.54 -10.74 -24.77
N LEU A 316 24.31 -11.83 -24.66
CA LEU A 316 25.78 -11.79 -24.80
C LEU A 316 26.22 -11.26 -26.15
N GLY A 317 25.47 -11.57 -27.21
CA GLY A 317 25.71 -11.01 -28.52
C GLY A 317 25.60 -9.50 -28.56
N TYR A 318 24.53 -8.93 -27.93
CA TYR A 318 24.39 -7.49 -27.82
C TYR A 318 25.52 -6.87 -26.97
N LEU A 319 25.90 -7.49 -25.85
CA LEU A 319 27.02 -7.02 -25.04
C LEU A 319 28.32 -6.97 -25.88
N ALA A 320 28.61 -8.02 -26.60
CA ALA A 320 29.79 -8.08 -27.45
C ALA A 320 29.77 -7.00 -28.56
N GLU A 321 28.60 -6.72 -29.13
CA GLU A 321 28.42 -5.67 -30.15
C GLU A 321 28.68 -4.26 -29.60
N VAL A 322 27.98 -3.90 -28.49
CA VAL A 322 28.09 -2.54 -27.93
C VAL A 322 29.44 -2.23 -27.30
N THR A 323 30.19 -3.24 -26.91
CA THR A 323 31.56 -3.10 -26.39
C THR A 323 32.64 -3.19 -27.47
N GLY A 324 32.26 -3.31 -28.75
CA GLY A 324 33.20 -3.41 -29.86
C GLY A 324 34.00 -4.73 -29.90
N ASN A 325 33.55 -5.76 -29.18
CA ASN A 325 34.29 -7.04 -29.00
C ASN A 325 33.90 -8.13 -29.99
N LEU A 326 33.06 -7.83 -30.97
CA LEU A 326 32.75 -8.73 -32.07
C LEU A 326 33.64 -8.42 -33.30
N GLY A 327 34.92 -8.70 -33.17
CA GLY A 327 35.82 -8.81 -34.26
C GLY A 327 36.37 -7.50 -34.87
N GLY A 328 37.61 -7.27 -34.68
CA GLY A 328 38.51 -6.73 -35.68
C GLY A 328 39.06 -7.89 -36.46
#